data_8967ca7ad8aa664fb6bbfe32c46cd2e4
#
_entry.id   8967ca7ad8aa664fb6bbfe32c46cd2e4
#
_cell.length_a   1.000
_cell.length_b   1.000
_cell.length_c   1.000
_cell.angle_alpha   90.00
_cell.angle_beta   90.00
_cell.angle_gamma   90.00
#
_symmetry.space_group_name_H-M   'P 1'
#
loop_
_entity.id
_entity.type
_entity.pdbx_description
1 polymer ?
#
loop_
_entity_poly.entity_id
_entity_poly.type
_entity_poly.pdbx_seq_one_letter_code
_entity_poly.pdbx_strand_id
1 'polypeptide(L)'
;MPKRICHHCGQPLEIPESAIGENFNCPNCGKDILMPPAHVAQREKIKLTVLPPPVENYSASQLAQLARLIIANVQTVIVGKEPQVTLAIAGLFAEGHILFEDVPGVAKTMLSRAIAQSIGCTFKRIQCTPDLQPENVIGDFILDPTTGRPDFRFGPLFAQMVLVDEINRASPRTQAAMLEAMGEGMVSMDKVSYRLEKPFMVMATQNPIEQEGTFRLPEAQMDRFLLRLSLGYPDAAEEKKMCERIQTQHPIETIQAVSNAA
;
A
#
# COMPACT_ATOMS: atom_id res chain seq x y z
N MET A 1 26.48 26.78 8.93
CA MET A 1 27.51 25.75 8.58
C MET A 1 27.17 24.46 9.29
N PRO A 2 27.00 23.34 8.62
CA PRO A 2 26.70 22.06 9.27
C PRO A 2 27.94 21.58 10.02
N LYS A 3 27.77 21.32 11.31
CA LYS A 3 28.80 20.71 12.15
C LYS A 3 28.77 19.20 11.95
N ARG A 4 29.90 18.60 11.60
CA ARG A 4 30.05 17.13 11.49
C ARG A 4 31.24 16.66 12.34
N ILE A 5 31.29 15.37 12.61
CA ILE A 5 32.38 14.73 13.36
C ILE A 5 33.20 13.91 12.37
N CYS A 6 34.53 14.07 12.39
CA CYS A 6 35.43 13.24 11.60
C CYS A 6 35.39 11.78 12.09
N HIS A 7 35.09 10.82 11.24
CA HIS A 7 35.02 9.40 11.61
C HIS A 7 36.40 8.77 11.81
N HIS A 8 37.47 9.47 11.47
CA HIS A 8 38.83 8.97 11.69
C HIS A 8 39.45 9.44 13.00
N CYS A 9 39.13 10.65 13.44
CA CYS A 9 39.74 11.21 14.66
C CYS A 9 38.73 11.72 15.70
N GLY A 10 37.42 11.66 15.42
CA GLY A 10 36.37 12.05 16.36
C GLY A 10 36.21 13.56 16.59
N GLN A 11 36.99 14.42 15.92
CA GLN A 11 36.94 15.86 16.12
C GLN A 11 35.78 16.50 15.33
N PRO A 12 35.11 17.53 15.90
CA PRO A 12 34.10 18.28 15.19
C PRO A 12 34.73 19.12 14.06
N LEU A 13 34.10 19.09 12.90
CA LEU A 13 34.51 19.78 11.68
C LEU A 13 33.49 20.83 11.28
N GLU A 14 33.94 22.03 10.99
CA GLU A 14 33.16 23.04 10.30
C GLU A 14 33.45 22.95 8.81
N ILE A 15 32.43 22.54 8.04
CA ILE A 15 32.60 22.24 6.61
C ILE A 15 32.04 23.41 5.82
N PRO A 16 32.85 24.02 4.94
CA PRO A 16 32.35 25.07 4.06
C PRO A 16 31.37 24.48 3.03
N GLU A 17 30.34 25.24 2.68
CA GLU A 17 29.30 24.79 1.72
C GLU A 17 29.88 24.44 0.34
N SER A 18 31.01 25.01 -0.03
CA SER A 18 31.71 24.70 -1.27
C SER A 18 32.34 23.30 -1.33
N ALA A 19 32.53 22.65 -0.18
CA ALA A 19 33.14 21.32 -0.11
C ALA A 19 32.11 20.17 -0.15
N ILE A 20 30.82 20.51 -0.26
CA ILE A 20 29.75 19.52 -0.33
C ILE A 20 29.77 18.87 -1.73
N GLY A 21 29.99 17.56 -1.78
CA GLY A 21 30.08 16.78 -3.01
C GLY A 21 31.52 16.50 -3.49
N GLU A 22 32.51 17.06 -2.79
CA GLU A 22 33.93 16.86 -3.09
C GLU A 22 34.65 16.13 -1.93
N ASN A 23 35.86 15.68 -2.18
CA ASN A 23 36.72 15.15 -1.12
C ASN A 23 37.23 16.28 -0.26
N PHE A 24 37.03 16.20 1.04
CA PHE A 24 37.46 17.18 2.02
C PHE A 24 38.48 16.55 2.97
N ASN A 25 39.67 17.13 3.06
CA ASN A 25 40.70 16.65 3.98
C ASN A 25 40.42 17.16 5.38
N CYS A 26 40.40 16.24 6.35
CA CYS A 26 40.27 16.61 7.76
C CYS A 26 41.45 17.48 8.21
N PRO A 27 41.25 18.71 8.66
CA PRO A 27 42.34 19.61 9.06
C PRO A 27 43.09 19.10 10.30
N ASN A 28 42.52 18.14 11.05
CA ASN A 28 43.12 17.62 12.28
C ASN A 28 43.91 16.32 12.05
N CYS A 29 43.47 15.43 11.18
CA CYS A 29 44.15 14.12 10.94
C CYS A 29 44.64 13.91 9.50
N GLY A 30 44.38 14.85 8.59
CA GLY A 30 44.84 14.82 7.20
C GLY A 30 44.18 13.75 6.31
N LYS A 31 43.23 12.97 6.83
CA LYS A 31 42.56 11.93 6.07
C LYS A 31 41.39 12.48 5.25
N ASP A 32 41.24 11.90 4.06
CA ASP A 32 40.13 12.24 3.18
C ASP A 32 38.79 11.82 3.75
N ILE A 33 37.85 12.74 3.72
CA ILE A 33 36.46 12.52 4.07
C ILE A 33 35.64 12.76 2.81
N LEU A 34 34.99 11.71 2.32
CA LEU A 34 34.06 11.83 1.21
C LEU A 34 32.79 12.55 1.71
N MET A 35 32.57 13.74 1.19
CA MET A 35 31.37 14.51 1.50
C MET A 35 30.27 14.12 0.53
N PRO A 36 29.15 13.57 1.02
CA PRO A 36 28.01 13.29 0.16
C PRO A 36 27.53 14.59 -0.46
N PRO A 37 27.16 14.57 -1.75
CA PRO A 37 26.65 15.74 -2.45
C PRO A 37 25.45 16.37 -1.73
N ALA A 38 25.26 17.69 -1.89
CA ALA A 38 24.29 18.48 -1.12
C ALA A 38 22.84 17.94 -1.18
N HIS A 39 22.47 17.29 -2.27
CA HIS A 39 21.14 16.68 -2.42
C HIS A 39 20.95 15.39 -1.61
N VAL A 40 22.03 14.74 -1.13
CA VAL A 40 21.95 13.67 -0.13
C VAL A 40 21.79 14.27 1.28
N ALA A 41 22.26 15.49 1.49
CA ALA A 41 22.04 16.25 2.72
C ALA A 41 20.71 17.03 2.69
N GLN A 42 20.27 17.45 1.55
CA GLN A 42 18.87 17.78 1.25
C GLN A 42 18.14 16.44 1.02
N ARG A 43 18.01 15.65 2.08
CA ARG A 43 16.80 14.84 2.20
C ARG A 43 15.69 15.87 1.98
N GLU A 44 15.11 15.88 0.78
CA GLU A 44 13.88 16.60 0.57
C GLU A 44 13.06 16.24 1.79
N LYS A 45 12.84 17.24 2.66
CA LYS A 45 11.67 17.22 3.51
C LYS A 45 10.62 16.80 2.51
N ILE A 46 10.12 15.56 2.63
CA ILE A 46 8.97 15.12 1.86
C ILE A 46 8.17 16.39 1.81
N LYS A 47 8.04 16.99 0.62
CA LYS A 47 7.03 18.03 0.45
C LYS A 47 5.84 17.29 0.98
N LEU A 48 5.46 17.62 2.21
CA LEU A 48 4.13 17.37 2.67
C LEU A 48 3.35 17.96 1.53
N THR A 49 2.96 17.09 0.59
CA THR A 49 2.04 17.47 -0.47
C THR A 49 0.96 18.11 0.34
N VAL A 50 0.85 19.42 0.22
CA VAL A 50 -0.13 20.20 0.98
C VAL A 50 -1.38 19.40 0.75
N LEU A 51 -1.87 18.74 1.80
CA LEU A 51 -3.11 17.99 1.73
C LEU A 51 -4.06 18.94 1.04
N PRO A 52 -4.71 18.55 -0.04
CA PRO A 52 -5.71 19.39 -0.65
C PRO A 52 -6.58 19.92 0.49
N PRO A 53 -7.03 21.16 0.45
CA PRO A 53 -7.82 21.75 1.53
C PRO A 53 -8.90 20.73 1.89
N PRO A 54 -9.21 20.54 3.19
CA PRO A 54 -10.18 19.55 3.63
C PRO A 54 -11.42 19.70 2.75
N VAL A 55 -11.67 18.66 1.95
CA VAL A 55 -12.79 18.59 1.04
C VAL A 55 -14.04 18.94 1.85
N GLU A 56 -14.90 19.75 1.28
CA GLU A 56 -16.17 20.18 1.84
C GLU A 56 -16.81 19.09 2.71
N ASN A 57 -17.21 19.43 3.92
CA ASN A 57 -17.84 18.50 4.85
C ASN A 57 -19.08 17.88 4.18
N TYR A 58 -18.96 16.69 3.64
CA TYR A 58 -20.08 15.94 3.12
C TYR A 58 -21.09 15.70 4.25
N SER A 59 -22.33 16.03 4.04
CA SER A 59 -23.40 15.63 4.94
C SER A 59 -23.55 14.10 4.93
N ALA A 60 -24.06 13.52 6.01
CA ALA A 60 -24.31 12.08 6.09
C ALA A 60 -25.19 11.56 4.92
N SER A 61 -26.12 12.39 4.42
CA SER A 61 -26.96 12.05 3.27
C SER A 61 -26.17 11.99 1.95
N GLN A 62 -25.20 12.90 1.75
CA GLN A 62 -24.33 12.90 0.57
C GLN A 62 -23.37 11.70 0.59
N LEU A 63 -22.80 11.38 1.77
CA LEU A 63 -21.97 10.17 1.93
C LEU A 63 -22.75 8.89 1.64
N ALA A 64 -24.00 8.79 2.15
CA ALA A 64 -24.87 7.66 1.88
C ALA A 64 -25.23 7.54 0.38
N GLN A 65 -25.42 8.66 -0.30
CA GLN A 65 -25.67 8.68 -1.74
C GLN A 65 -24.43 8.22 -2.53
N LEU A 66 -23.24 8.72 -2.16
CA LEU A 66 -21.96 8.31 -2.76
C LEU A 66 -21.73 6.82 -2.56
N ALA A 67 -21.94 6.30 -1.35
CA ALA A 67 -21.82 4.87 -1.05
C ALA A 67 -22.73 4.03 -1.97
N ARG A 68 -23.98 4.43 -2.15
CA ARG A 68 -24.93 3.73 -3.04
C ARG A 68 -24.46 3.75 -4.49
N LEU A 69 -23.91 4.86 -4.97
CA LEU A 69 -23.36 4.95 -6.33
C LEU A 69 -22.18 4.01 -6.52
N ILE A 70 -21.24 3.96 -5.55
CA ILE A 70 -20.10 3.05 -5.59
C ILE A 70 -20.57 1.59 -5.55
N ILE A 71 -21.49 1.24 -4.63
CA ILE A 71 -22.06 -0.12 -4.53
C ILE A 71 -22.69 -0.54 -5.86
N ALA A 72 -23.55 0.31 -6.42
CA ALA A 72 -24.22 0.03 -7.69
C ALA A 72 -23.21 -0.17 -8.84
N ASN A 73 -22.15 0.64 -8.87
CA ASN A 73 -21.10 0.53 -9.86
C ASN A 73 -20.29 -0.78 -9.70
N VAL A 74 -19.91 -1.15 -8.48
CA VAL A 74 -19.23 -2.42 -8.18
C VAL A 74 -20.11 -3.62 -8.56
N GLN A 75 -21.43 -3.54 -8.33
CA GLN A 75 -22.39 -4.60 -8.69
C GLN A 75 -22.57 -4.79 -10.19
N THR A 76 -22.10 -3.88 -11.03
CA THR A 76 -22.00 -4.12 -12.48
C THR A 76 -21.00 -5.22 -12.78
N VAL A 77 -19.95 -5.36 -11.97
CA VAL A 77 -18.89 -6.36 -12.10
C VAL A 77 -19.17 -7.59 -11.22
N ILE A 78 -19.52 -7.38 -9.96
CA ILE A 78 -19.75 -8.43 -8.98
C ILE A 78 -21.23 -8.80 -9.01
N VAL A 79 -21.53 -10.05 -9.31
CA VAL A 79 -22.91 -10.57 -9.31
C VAL A 79 -23.24 -11.08 -7.91
N GLY A 80 -24.39 -10.65 -7.37
CA GLY A 80 -24.76 -10.97 -6.00
C GLY A 80 -23.87 -10.30 -4.96
N LYS A 81 -23.75 -10.90 -3.78
CA LYS A 81 -22.83 -10.49 -2.71
C LYS A 81 -23.04 -9.03 -2.24
N GLU A 82 -24.28 -8.50 -2.38
CA GLU A 82 -24.58 -7.12 -1.99
C GLU A 82 -24.23 -6.79 -0.53
N PRO A 83 -24.49 -7.67 0.46
CA PRO A 83 -24.10 -7.40 1.84
C PRO A 83 -22.59 -7.26 2.01
N GLN A 84 -21.79 -8.13 1.36
CA GLN A 84 -20.34 -8.12 1.44
C GLN A 84 -19.74 -6.88 0.73
N VAL A 85 -20.30 -6.51 -0.43
CA VAL A 85 -19.93 -5.27 -1.13
C VAL A 85 -20.23 -4.07 -0.25
N THR A 86 -21.40 -4.02 0.36
CA THR A 86 -21.80 -2.93 1.26
C THR A 86 -20.87 -2.80 2.45
N LEU A 87 -20.53 -3.92 3.10
CA LEU A 87 -19.58 -3.94 4.21
C LEU A 87 -18.16 -3.53 3.78
N ALA A 88 -17.72 -3.94 2.60
CA ALA A 88 -16.42 -3.53 2.07
C ALA A 88 -16.35 -2.02 1.83
N ILE A 89 -17.41 -1.40 1.28
CA ILE A 89 -17.50 0.05 1.11
C ILE A 89 -17.60 0.78 2.46
N ALA A 90 -18.34 0.23 3.43
CA ALA A 90 -18.37 0.78 4.78
C ALA A 90 -16.99 0.74 5.44
N GLY A 91 -16.23 -0.35 5.26
CA GLY A 91 -14.85 -0.47 5.72
C GLY A 91 -13.94 0.59 5.08
N LEU A 92 -14.11 0.87 3.79
CA LEU A 92 -13.37 1.92 3.10
C LEU A 92 -13.63 3.31 3.70
N PHE A 93 -14.89 3.68 3.93
CA PHE A 93 -15.22 4.96 4.54
C PHE A 93 -14.80 5.09 6.00
N ALA A 94 -14.66 3.96 6.70
CA ALA A 94 -14.10 3.91 8.05
C ALA A 94 -12.57 3.91 8.08
N GLU A 95 -11.89 4.08 6.93
CA GLU A 95 -10.43 3.94 6.78
C GLU A 95 -9.90 2.61 7.35
N GLY A 96 -10.72 1.54 7.31
CA GLY A 96 -10.39 0.24 7.86
C GLY A 96 -9.90 -0.74 6.79
N HIS A 97 -9.23 -1.79 7.24
CA HIS A 97 -8.73 -2.88 6.38
C HIS A 97 -9.63 -4.10 6.49
N ILE A 98 -9.60 -4.98 5.48
CA ILE A 98 -10.48 -6.15 5.37
C ILE A 98 -9.66 -7.42 5.26
N LEU A 99 -10.04 -8.45 6.02
CA LEU A 99 -9.56 -9.80 5.87
C LEU A 99 -10.64 -10.69 5.25
N PHE A 100 -10.37 -11.26 4.08
CA PHE A 100 -11.22 -12.27 3.48
C PHE A 100 -10.78 -13.67 3.91
N GLU A 101 -11.66 -14.38 4.58
CA GLU A 101 -11.45 -15.78 4.94
C GLU A 101 -12.33 -16.67 4.07
N ASP A 102 -11.76 -17.15 2.98
CA ASP A 102 -12.48 -17.89 1.95
C ASP A 102 -11.60 -18.85 1.19
N VAL A 103 -12.26 -19.80 0.55
CA VAL A 103 -11.66 -20.67 -0.46
C VAL A 103 -11.16 -19.88 -1.68
N PRO A 104 -10.22 -20.43 -2.46
CA PRO A 104 -9.79 -19.83 -3.72
C PRO A 104 -10.93 -19.68 -4.73
N GLY A 105 -10.83 -18.69 -5.63
CA GLY A 105 -11.73 -18.58 -6.78
C GLY A 105 -13.05 -17.82 -6.56
N VAL A 106 -13.30 -17.25 -5.37
CA VAL A 106 -14.55 -16.53 -5.06
C VAL A 106 -14.51 -15.03 -5.39
N ALA A 107 -13.80 -14.63 -6.43
CA ALA A 107 -13.78 -13.27 -6.99
C ALA A 107 -13.24 -12.15 -6.07
N LYS A 108 -12.43 -12.46 -5.04
CA LYS A 108 -11.82 -11.46 -4.13
C LYS A 108 -11.01 -10.39 -4.88
N THR A 109 -10.20 -10.81 -5.84
CA THR A 109 -9.40 -9.91 -6.69
C THR A 109 -10.27 -8.99 -7.55
N MET A 110 -11.37 -9.53 -8.07
CA MET A 110 -12.30 -8.75 -8.89
C MET A 110 -13.04 -7.71 -8.07
N LEU A 111 -13.47 -8.06 -6.85
CA LEU A 111 -14.12 -7.14 -5.92
C LEU A 111 -13.16 -5.99 -5.56
N SER A 112 -11.94 -6.29 -5.14
CA SER A 112 -10.95 -5.29 -4.75
C SER A 112 -10.63 -4.33 -5.90
N ARG A 113 -10.46 -4.87 -7.12
CA ARG A 113 -10.21 -4.08 -8.32
C ARG A 113 -11.42 -3.23 -8.71
N ALA A 114 -12.63 -3.78 -8.62
CA ALA A 114 -13.86 -3.05 -8.95
C ALA A 114 -14.08 -1.87 -7.99
N ILE A 115 -13.82 -2.05 -6.69
CA ILE A 115 -13.87 -0.96 -5.71
C ILE A 115 -12.85 0.12 -6.07
N ALA A 116 -11.58 -0.25 -6.27
CA ALA A 116 -10.51 0.69 -6.61
C ALA A 116 -10.83 1.52 -7.86
N GLN A 117 -11.30 0.86 -8.92
CA GLN A 117 -11.69 1.54 -10.16
C GLN A 117 -12.92 2.44 -9.98
N SER A 118 -13.91 2.01 -9.17
CA SER A 118 -15.10 2.82 -8.89
C SER A 118 -14.81 4.14 -8.19
N ILE A 119 -13.75 4.20 -7.40
CA ILE A 119 -13.35 5.41 -6.67
C ILE A 119 -12.13 6.12 -7.28
N GLY A 120 -11.60 5.63 -8.39
CA GLY A 120 -10.45 6.23 -9.08
C GLY A 120 -9.12 6.06 -8.34
N CYS A 121 -9.01 5.08 -7.44
CA CYS A 121 -7.78 4.81 -6.68
C CYS A 121 -6.78 3.95 -7.46
N THR A 122 -5.51 4.13 -7.15
CA THR A 122 -4.45 3.21 -7.60
C THR A 122 -4.62 1.84 -6.94
N PHE A 123 -4.44 0.77 -7.74
CA PHE A 123 -4.60 -0.60 -7.27
C PHE A 123 -3.33 -1.43 -7.54
N LYS A 124 -2.91 -2.18 -6.54
CA LYS A 124 -1.84 -3.19 -6.68
C LYS A 124 -2.25 -4.50 -6.01
N ARG A 125 -1.73 -5.60 -6.55
CA ARG A 125 -1.87 -6.93 -5.99
C ARG A 125 -0.50 -7.45 -5.56
N ILE A 126 -0.44 -8.00 -4.36
CA ILE A 126 0.71 -8.69 -3.79
C ILE A 126 0.29 -10.15 -3.61
N GLN A 127 0.95 -11.07 -4.31
CA GLN A 127 0.79 -12.50 -4.08
C GLN A 127 1.83 -12.93 -3.07
N CYS A 128 1.39 -13.39 -1.91
CA CYS A 128 2.30 -13.87 -0.87
C CYS A 128 2.81 -15.27 -1.19
N THR A 129 4.12 -15.43 -1.03
CA THR A 129 4.85 -16.69 -1.14
C THR A 129 5.87 -16.76 -0.01
N PRO A 130 6.36 -17.95 0.39
CA PRO A 130 7.32 -18.08 1.49
C PRO A 130 8.64 -17.34 1.27
N ASP A 131 9.03 -17.13 0.02
CA ASP A 131 10.25 -16.42 -0.41
C ASP A 131 10.06 -14.91 -0.58
N LEU A 132 8.83 -14.39 -0.46
CA LEU A 132 8.54 -12.97 -0.55
C LEU A 132 9.23 -12.19 0.58
N GLN A 133 10.12 -11.27 0.22
CA GLN A 133 10.84 -10.43 1.17
C GLN A 133 10.11 -9.09 1.42
N PRO A 134 10.32 -8.43 2.58
CA PRO A 134 9.75 -7.13 2.87
C PRO A 134 10.06 -6.07 1.78
N GLU A 135 11.27 -6.11 1.23
CA GLU A 135 11.75 -5.19 0.19
C GLU A 135 10.91 -5.32 -1.10
N ASN A 136 10.41 -6.52 -1.42
CA ASN A 136 9.51 -6.72 -2.57
C ASN A 136 8.14 -6.05 -2.38
N VAL A 137 7.74 -5.84 -1.14
CA VAL A 137 6.43 -5.26 -0.77
C VAL A 137 6.53 -3.75 -0.57
N ILE A 138 7.53 -3.33 0.17
CA ILE A 138 7.79 -1.93 0.53
C ILE A 138 8.50 -1.20 -0.61
N GLY A 139 9.49 -1.83 -1.22
CA GLY A 139 10.39 -1.23 -2.19
C GLY A 139 11.84 -1.34 -1.75
N ASP A 140 12.73 -0.94 -2.61
CA ASP A 140 14.17 -1.08 -2.40
C ASP A 140 14.94 0.10 -3.03
N PHE A 141 16.18 0.31 -2.56
CA PHE A 141 17.10 1.25 -3.16
C PHE A 141 17.81 0.60 -4.35
N ILE A 142 17.64 1.17 -5.53
CA ILE A 142 18.35 0.78 -6.73
C ILE A 142 19.35 1.87 -7.11
N LEU A 143 20.52 1.45 -7.57
CA LEU A 143 21.45 2.40 -8.16
C LEU A 143 20.93 2.83 -9.53
N ASP A 144 20.70 4.13 -9.70
CA ASP A 144 20.42 4.71 -11.01
C ASP A 144 21.67 4.50 -11.91
N PRO A 145 21.53 3.74 -13.01
CA PRO A 145 22.67 3.43 -13.88
C PRO A 145 23.29 4.66 -14.54
N THR A 146 22.55 5.77 -14.62
CA THR A 146 23.01 7.01 -15.26
C THR A 146 23.79 7.89 -14.29
N THR A 147 23.33 7.96 -13.04
CA THR A 147 23.89 8.86 -12.03
C THR A 147 24.75 8.15 -10.98
N GLY A 148 24.69 6.80 -10.92
CA GLY A 148 25.34 5.97 -9.89
C GLY A 148 24.80 6.20 -8.47
N ARG A 149 23.63 6.83 -8.34
CA ARG A 149 23.04 7.19 -7.05
C ARG A 149 21.96 6.21 -6.63
N PRO A 150 21.82 5.95 -5.32
CA PRO A 150 20.69 5.16 -4.84
C PRO A 150 19.40 5.98 -5.01
N ASP A 151 18.45 5.42 -5.74
CA ASP A 151 17.08 5.91 -5.86
C ASP A 151 16.13 4.92 -5.22
N PHE A 152 15.12 5.41 -4.47
CA PHE A 152 14.16 4.56 -3.81
C PHE A 152 13.01 4.21 -4.77
N ARG A 153 12.95 2.94 -5.15
CA ARG A 153 11.84 2.42 -5.94
C ARG A 153 10.72 1.94 -5.03
N PHE A 154 9.62 2.65 -5.04
CA PHE A 154 8.43 2.31 -4.27
C PHE A 154 7.85 0.95 -4.66
N GLY A 155 7.55 0.13 -3.65
CA GLY A 155 6.92 -1.16 -3.82
C GLY A 155 5.39 -1.07 -3.99
N PRO A 156 4.73 -2.22 -4.20
CA PRO A 156 3.29 -2.27 -4.43
C PRO A 156 2.44 -1.78 -3.23
N LEU A 157 2.99 -1.74 -2.03
CA LEU A 157 2.31 -1.26 -0.83
C LEU A 157 1.97 0.24 -0.86
N PHE A 158 2.64 1.01 -1.75
CA PHE A 158 2.38 2.44 -1.92
C PHE A 158 1.15 2.76 -2.79
N ALA A 159 0.41 1.75 -3.24
CA ALA A 159 -0.89 2.00 -3.86
C ALA A 159 -1.95 2.29 -2.80
N GLN A 160 -2.97 3.07 -3.17
CA GLN A 160 -4.07 3.43 -2.29
C GLN A 160 -4.94 2.22 -1.92
N MET A 161 -5.10 1.27 -2.84
CA MET A 161 -5.79 0.02 -2.59
C MET A 161 -4.87 -1.17 -2.90
N VAL A 162 -4.62 -1.99 -1.90
CA VAL A 162 -3.71 -3.14 -2.01
C VAL A 162 -4.45 -4.42 -1.68
N LEU A 163 -4.46 -5.36 -2.63
CA LEU A 163 -4.88 -6.73 -2.36
C LEU A 163 -3.66 -7.57 -2.01
N VAL A 164 -3.65 -8.10 -0.80
CA VAL A 164 -2.62 -9.03 -0.31
C VAL A 164 -3.18 -10.44 -0.33
N ASP A 165 -2.86 -11.18 -1.39
CA ASP A 165 -3.37 -12.56 -1.52
C ASP A 165 -2.52 -13.55 -0.71
N GLU A 166 -3.21 -14.41 0.03
CA GLU A 166 -2.63 -15.48 0.85
C GLU A 166 -1.60 -14.95 1.87
N ILE A 167 -1.99 -13.93 2.65
CA ILE A 167 -1.10 -13.27 3.61
C ILE A 167 -0.42 -14.25 4.58
N ASN A 168 -1.10 -15.35 4.92
CA ASN A 168 -0.57 -16.42 5.77
C ASN A 168 0.58 -17.22 5.14
N ARG A 169 0.87 -17.07 3.84
CA ARG A 169 2.04 -17.68 3.18
C ARG A 169 3.30 -16.82 3.24
N ALA A 170 3.15 -15.53 3.52
CA ALA A 170 4.29 -14.65 3.71
C ALA A 170 5.03 -14.95 5.01
N SER A 171 6.35 -14.74 5.03
CA SER A 171 7.14 -14.86 6.25
C SER A 171 6.65 -13.90 7.34
N PRO A 172 6.83 -14.22 8.64
CA PRO A 172 6.43 -13.32 9.73
C PRO A 172 7.04 -11.91 9.61
N ARG A 173 8.24 -11.79 9.06
CA ARG A 173 8.91 -10.51 8.82
C ARG A 173 8.19 -9.70 7.76
N THR A 174 7.78 -10.33 6.67
CA THR A 174 7.02 -9.68 5.58
C THR A 174 5.61 -9.32 6.02
N GLN A 175 4.95 -10.20 6.80
CA GLN A 175 3.66 -9.88 7.42
C GLN A 175 3.76 -8.64 8.32
N ALA A 176 4.78 -8.59 9.20
CA ALA A 176 4.98 -7.46 10.11
C ALA A 176 5.13 -6.12 9.36
N ALA A 177 5.87 -6.11 8.25
CA ALA A 177 6.03 -4.91 7.44
C ALA A 177 4.69 -4.41 6.82
N MET A 178 3.86 -5.31 6.32
CA MET A 178 2.54 -4.97 5.81
C MET A 178 1.60 -4.48 6.92
N LEU A 179 1.62 -5.14 8.07
CA LEU A 179 0.76 -4.80 9.21
C LEU A 179 1.18 -3.49 9.89
N GLU A 180 2.48 -3.14 9.90
CA GLU A 180 2.96 -1.82 10.33
C GLU A 180 2.35 -0.73 9.46
N ALA A 181 2.42 -0.88 8.13
CA ALA A 181 1.84 0.05 7.19
C ALA A 181 0.33 0.25 7.39
N MET A 182 -0.40 -0.83 7.70
CA MET A 182 -1.83 -0.78 8.01
C MET A 182 -2.14 0.00 9.29
N GLY A 183 -1.35 -0.21 10.34
CA GLY A 183 -1.59 0.43 11.64
C GLY A 183 -1.23 1.91 11.68
N GLU A 184 -0.18 2.30 10.96
CA GLU A 184 0.41 3.63 11.07
C GLU A 184 0.19 4.52 9.85
N GLY A 185 -0.32 3.96 8.73
CA GLY A 185 -0.46 4.67 7.46
C GLY A 185 0.88 5.15 6.90
N MET A 186 1.97 4.50 7.30
CA MET A 186 3.34 4.81 6.85
C MET A 186 4.20 3.56 6.80
N VAL A 187 5.29 3.65 6.07
CA VAL A 187 6.30 2.60 5.95
C VAL A 187 7.64 3.17 6.38
N SER A 188 8.35 2.47 7.26
CA SER A 188 9.67 2.85 7.73
C SER A 188 10.77 2.05 7.03
N MET A 189 11.74 2.75 6.41
CA MET A 189 12.91 2.14 5.79
C MET A 189 14.16 3.01 6.04
N ASP A 190 15.24 2.40 6.49
CA ASP A 190 16.54 3.07 6.73
C ASP A 190 16.44 4.41 7.48
N LYS A 191 15.63 4.48 8.55
CA LYS A 191 15.38 5.68 9.37
C LYS A 191 14.56 6.78 8.66
N VAL A 192 13.99 6.50 7.50
CA VAL A 192 13.05 7.39 6.81
C VAL A 192 11.67 6.76 6.83
N SER A 193 10.66 7.52 7.26
CA SER A 193 9.26 7.09 7.21
C SER A 193 8.57 7.75 6.03
N TYR A 194 7.92 6.95 5.21
CA TYR A 194 7.16 7.36 4.03
C TYR A 194 5.68 7.22 4.33
N ARG A 195 4.92 8.30 4.22
CA ARG A 195 3.46 8.25 4.37
C ARG A 195 2.82 7.61 3.15
N LEU A 196 1.81 6.78 3.40
CA LEU A 196 0.97 6.22 2.35
C LEU A 196 -0.12 7.22 1.95
N GLU A 197 -0.45 7.22 0.67
CA GLU A 197 -1.46 8.12 0.12
C GLU A 197 -2.86 7.67 0.53
N LYS A 198 -3.69 8.61 1.00
CA LYS A 198 -5.08 8.32 1.37
C LYS A 198 -6.02 8.39 0.15
N PRO A 199 -7.12 7.63 0.17
CA PRO A 199 -7.45 6.58 1.13
C PRO A 199 -6.49 5.40 1.01
N PHE A 200 -6.02 4.82 2.12
CA PHE A 200 -5.19 3.63 2.10
C PHE A 200 -5.95 2.44 2.68
N MET A 201 -6.18 1.43 1.85
CA MET A 201 -6.91 0.23 2.25
C MET A 201 -6.21 -1.05 1.81
N VAL A 202 -5.95 -1.92 2.76
CA VAL A 202 -5.49 -3.28 2.50
C VAL A 202 -6.68 -4.24 2.58
N MET A 203 -6.84 -5.04 1.54
CA MET A 203 -7.71 -6.21 1.51
C MET A 203 -6.82 -7.44 1.49
N ALA A 204 -6.71 -8.14 2.62
CA ALA A 204 -5.92 -9.36 2.70
C ALA A 204 -6.81 -10.59 2.50
N THR A 205 -6.23 -11.66 1.98
CA THR A 205 -6.91 -12.95 1.89
C THR A 205 -6.14 -14.01 2.67
N GLN A 206 -6.85 -14.90 3.31
CA GLN A 206 -6.27 -16.14 3.83
C GLN A 206 -7.20 -17.31 3.52
N ASN A 207 -6.59 -18.47 3.25
CA ASN A 207 -7.30 -19.72 3.10
C ASN A 207 -7.26 -20.46 4.46
N PRO A 208 -8.39 -20.64 5.16
CA PRO A 208 -8.40 -21.28 6.46
C PRO A 208 -8.08 -22.77 6.40
N ILE A 209 -8.17 -23.41 5.23
CA ILE A 209 -7.99 -24.85 5.03
C ILE A 209 -6.49 -25.19 4.80
N GLU A 210 -5.74 -24.31 4.17
CA GLU A 210 -4.31 -24.51 3.92
C GLU A 210 -3.49 -24.35 5.20
N GLN A 211 -2.88 -25.44 5.67
CA GLN A 211 -2.04 -25.44 6.87
C GLN A 211 -0.55 -25.66 6.55
N GLU A 212 -0.22 -26.34 5.45
CA GLU A 212 1.18 -26.57 5.08
C GLU A 212 1.84 -25.32 4.48
N GLY A 213 3.01 -24.98 4.99
CA GLY A 213 3.80 -23.82 4.51
C GLY A 213 3.18 -22.46 4.84
N THR A 214 2.32 -22.38 5.86
CA THR A 214 1.67 -21.13 6.26
C THR A 214 2.12 -20.67 7.66
N PHE A 215 2.17 -19.35 7.83
CA PHE A 215 2.42 -18.69 9.11
C PHE A 215 1.12 -18.01 9.55
N ARG A 216 0.49 -18.54 10.60
CA ARG A 216 -0.75 -17.96 11.13
C ARG A 216 -0.51 -16.54 11.63
N LEU A 217 -1.43 -15.64 11.32
CA LEU A 217 -1.46 -14.32 11.92
C LEU A 217 -1.81 -14.43 13.41
N PRO A 218 -1.00 -13.89 14.33
CA PRO A 218 -1.37 -13.76 15.73
C PRO A 218 -2.64 -12.92 15.91
N GLU A 219 -3.42 -13.16 16.96
CA GLU A 219 -4.66 -12.40 17.24
C GLU A 219 -4.43 -10.89 17.31
N ALA A 220 -3.36 -10.44 17.96
CA ALA A 220 -2.99 -9.03 18.03
C ALA A 220 -2.69 -8.38 16.66
N GLN A 221 -2.37 -9.18 15.66
CA GLN A 221 -2.17 -8.71 14.28
C GLN A 221 -3.49 -8.72 13.49
N MET A 222 -4.39 -9.63 13.83
CA MET A 222 -5.73 -9.69 13.24
C MET A 222 -6.60 -8.48 13.65
N ASP A 223 -6.36 -7.88 14.80
CA ASP A 223 -7.04 -6.66 15.28
C ASP A 223 -6.82 -5.44 14.38
N ARG A 224 -5.86 -5.49 13.46
CA ARG A 224 -5.65 -4.43 12.47
C ARG A 224 -6.66 -4.46 11.32
N PHE A 225 -7.40 -5.56 11.18
CA PHE A 225 -8.49 -5.67 10.23
C PHE A 225 -9.81 -5.28 10.88
N LEU A 226 -10.45 -4.22 10.35
CA LEU A 226 -11.76 -3.75 10.83
C LEU A 226 -12.85 -4.80 10.59
N LEU A 227 -12.76 -5.52 9.47
CA LEU A 227 -13.76 -6.49 9.05
C LEU A 227 -13.11 -7.81 8.65
N ARG A 228 -13.79 -8.90 9.01
CA ARG A 228 -13.54 -10.23 8.47
C ARG A 228 -14.75 -10.63 7.63
N LEU A 229 -14.55 -10.91 6.35
CA LEU A 229 -15.61 -11.18 5.40
C LEU A 229 -15.37 -12.52 4.70
N SER A 230 -16.48 -13.18 4.37
CA SER A 230 -16.51 -14.33 3.47
C SER A 230 -17.46 -14.03 2.32
N LEU A 231 -17.00 -14.22 1.08
CA LEU A 231 -17.82 -14.07 -0.12
C LEU A 231 -18.59 -15.35 -0.44
N GLY A 232 -17.99 -16.49 -0.20
CA GLY A 232 -18.53 -17.80 -0.55
C GLY A 232 -18.71 -17.97 -2.07
N TYR A 233 -19.12 -19.16 -2.48
CA TYR A 233 -19.46 -19.43 -3.88
C TYR A 233 -20.76 -18.74 -4.31
N PRO A 234 -20.89 -18.37 -5.59
CA PRO A 234 -22.15 -17.92 -6.15
C PRO A 234 -23.19 -19.05 -6.17
N ASP A 235 -24.45 -18.72 -6.15
CA ASP A 235 -25.51 -19.67 -6.43
C ASP A 235 -25.66 -19.92 -7.93
N ALA A 236 -26.46 -20.94 -8.33
CA ALA A 236 -26.65 -21.30 -9.74
C ALA A 236 -27.23 -20.19 -10.60
N ALA A 237 -28.07 -19.30 -10.02
CA ALA A 237 -28.65 -18.17 -10.74
C ALA A 237 -27.59 -17.05 -10.92
N GLU A 238 -26.77 -16.82 -9.88
CA GLU A 238 -25.63 -15.89 -9.95
C GLU A 238 -24.60 -16.35 -10.98
N GLU A 239 -24.25 -17.65 -11.00
CA GLU A 239 -23.31 -18.22 -11.98
C GLU A 239 -23.81 -18.04 -13.42
N LYS A 240 -25.10 -18.36 -13.68
CA LYS A 240 -25.70 -18.13 -14.99
C LYS A 240 -25.59 -16.67 -15.41
N LYS A 241 -25.90 -15.73 -14.51
CA LYS A 241 -25.82 -14.31 -14.78
C LYS A 241 -24.38 -13.84 -15.02
N MET A 242 -23.40 -14.43 -14.32
CA MET A 242 -21.98 -14.18 -14.60
C MET A 242 -21.58 -14.64 -16.01
N CYS A 243 -21.97 -15.84 -16.40
CA CYS A 243 -21.71 -16.36 -17.76
C CYS A 243 -22.32 -15.46 -18.84
N GLU A 244 -23.57 -15.00 -18.66
CA GLU A 244 -24.24 -14.09 -19.59
C GLU A 244 -23.50 -12.75 -19.74
N ARG A 245 -22.96 -12.19 -18.62
CA ARG A 245 -22.22 -10.92 -18.65
C ARG A 245 -20.86 -11.00 -19.32
N ILE A 246 -20.17 -12.14 -19.26
CA ILE A 246 -18.81 -12.30 -19.79
C ILE A 246 -18.80 -12.57 -21.29
N GLN A 247 -19.94 -12.91 -21.92
CA GLN A 247 -20.01 -13.32 -23.33
C GLN A 247 -19.48 -12.28 -24.33
N THR A 248 -19.57 -10.99 -24.02
CA THR A 248 -19.17 -9.91 -24.93
C THR A 248 -17.87 -9.24 -24.51
N GLN A 249 -17.79 -8.79 -23.27
CA GLN A 249 -16.63 -8.12 -22.70
C GLN A 249 -16.63 -8.31 -21.19
N HIS A 250 -15.43 -8.40 -20.59
CA HIS A 250 -15.35 -8.55 -19.14
C HIS A 250 -15.77 -7.24 -18.45
N PRO A 251 -16.79 -7.25 -17.54
CA PRO A 251 -17.35 -6.03 -16.96
C PRO A 251 -16.34 -5.12 -16.27
N ILE A 252 -15.23 -5.68 -15.76
CA ILE A 252 -14.17 -4.90 -15.13
C ILE A 252 -13.45 -3.94 -16.08
N GLU A 253 -13.50 -4.19 -17.37
CA GLU A 253 -12.87 -3.34 -18.40
C GLU A 253 -13.71 -2.13 -18.74
N THR A 254 -15.00 -2.17 -18.42
CA THR A 254 -15.97 -1.11 -18.76
C THR A 254 -16.33 -0.23 -17.56
N ILE A 255 -15.98 -0.65 -16.34
CA ILE A 255 -16.27 0.12 -15.12
C ILE A 255 -15.48 1.42 -15.12
N GLN A 256 -16.15 2.53 -14.85
CA GLN A 256 -15.55 3.86 -14.74
C GLN A 256 -15.65 4.37 -13.31
N ALA A 257 -14.77 5.30 -12.94
CA ALA A 257 -14.84 5.94 -11.64
C ALA A 257 -16.10 6.79 -11.53
N VAL A 258 -16.82 6.61 -10.43
CA VAL A 258 -18.02 7.39 -10.05
C VAL A 258 -17.71 8.40 -8.96
N SER A 259 -16.48 8.38 -8.44
CA SER A 259 -15.93 9.30 -7.47
C SER A 259 -14.47 9.54 -7.78
N ASN A 260 -13.89 10.60 -7.25
CA ASN A 260 -12.46 10.83 -7.22
C ASN A 260 -11.95 10.51 -5.82
N ALA A 261 -10.76 9.91 -5.74
CA ALA A 261 -10.09 9.58 -4.48
C ALA A 261 -9.62 10.82 -3.67
N ALA A 262 -9.77 12.01 -4.24
CA ALA A 262 -9.40 13.29 -3.64
C ALA A 262 -10.53 13.90 -2.82
#